data_5ad9569cbd5b003a848fbc0eb0aa44dc
#
_entry.id   5ad9569cbd5b003a848fbc0eb0aa44dc
#
_cell.length_a   1.000
_cell.length_b   1.000
_cell.length_c   1.000
_cell.angle_alpha   90.00
_cell.angle_beta   90.00
_cell.angle_gamma   90.00
#
_symmetry.space_group_name_H-M   'P 1'
#
loop_
_entity.id
_entity.type
_entity.pdbx_description
1 polymer ?
#
loop_
_entity_poly.entity_id
_entity_poly.type
_entity_poly.pdbx_seq_one_letter_code
_entity_poly.pdbx_strand_id
1 'polypeptide(L)'
;MLFRSASLRYARALAFANLGNIEAAKAESKAFDVHRTDPEAENRILHNNTVAALLAVDAPMIRGEIAFKEGRHEAAFKLLRRAVQLQDGLHYDEPWGKMQPIRHALGGLLLEQGHVEKAEEVFRTDLKRHPKNPWSLKGLIDCLSMQLKQTQGGGSDGLACCGSSNPSETSAIVTEMKELEILLTEQRTSGEFADYEIRKSCACCY
;
A
#
# COMPACT_ATOMS: atom_id res chain seq x y z
N MET A 1 -1.80 16.81 -23.02
CA MET A 1 -1.53 17.40 -21.69
C MET A 1 -2.33 16.74 -20.55
N LEU A 2 -3.46 16.14 -20.84
CA LEU A 2 -4.43 15.56 -19.88
C LEU A 2 -3.80 14.64 -18.82
N PHE A 3 -3.09 13.58 -19.23
CA PHE A 3 -2.50 12.59 -18.30
C PHE A 3 -1.49 13.22 -17.32
N ARG A 4 -0.63 14.11 -17.82
CA ARG A 4 0.36 14.82 -16.98
C ARG A 4 -0.32 15.68 -15.92
N SER A 5 -1.37 16.40 -16.30
CA SER A 5 -2.13 17.24 -15.37
C SER A 5 -2.85 16.41 -14.32
N ALA A 6 -3.49 15.30 -14.73
CA ALA A 6 -4.13 14.35 -13.82
C ALA A 6 -3.11 13.75 -12.84
N SER A 7 -1.95 13.28 -13.32
CA SER A 7 -0.90 12.71 -12.47
C SER A 7 -0.35 13.72 -11.45
N LEU A 8 -0.21 15.00 -11.86
CA LEU A 8 0.18 16.07 -10.94
C LEU A 8 -0.87 16.28 -9.84
N ARG A 9 -2.18 16.30 -10.20
CA ARG A 9 -3.27 16.43 -9.22
C ARG A 9 -3.32 15.24 -8.27
N TYR A 10 -3.14 14.02 -8.80
CA TYR A 10 -3.02 12.81 -7.99
C TYR A 10 -1.90 12.93 -6.95
N ALA A 11 -0.68 13.25 -7.38
CA ALA A 11 0.45 13.37 -6.47
C ALA A 11 0.24 14.46 -5.40
N ARG A 12 -0.29 15.63 -5.79
CA ARG A 12 -0.58 16.71 -4.86
C ARG A 12 -1.69 16.36 -3.87
N ALA A 13 -2.74 15.67 -4.32
CA ALA A 13 -3.82 15.22 -3.43
C ALA A 13 -3.29 14.29 -2.33
N LEU A 14 -2.45 13.30 -2.70
CA LEU A 14 -1.82 12.40 -1.74
C LEU A 14 -0.88 13.15 -0.80
N ALA A 15 -0.03 14.05 -1.33
CA ALA A 15 0.88 14.86 -0.52
C ALA A 15 0.12 15.70 0.51
N PHE A 16 -0.92 16.43 0.10
CA PHE A 16 -1.72 17.25 1.02
C PHE A 16 -2.46 16.40 2.06
N ALA A 17 -2.99 15.23 1.69
CA ALA A 17 -3.63 14.30 2.63
C ALA A 17 -2.62 13.86 3.71
N ASN A 18 -1.40 13.48 3.31
CA ASN A 18 -0.36 13.02 4.23
C ASN A 18 0.24 14.15 5.09
N LEU A 19 0.21 15.39 4.61
CA LEU A 19 0.55 16.59 5.41
C LEU A 19 -0.58 17.06 6.32
N GLY A 20 -1.73 16.36 6.35
CA GLY A 20 -2.89 16.74 7.17
C GLY A 20 -3.73 17.88 6.60
N ASN A 21 -3.40 18.40 5.41
CA ASN A 21 -4.17 19.45 4.75
C ASN A 21 -5.32 18.85 3.92
N ILE A 22 -6.36 18.40 4.61
CA ILE A 22 -7.48 17.65 4.00
C ILE A 22 -8.25 18.49 3.00
N GLU A 23 -8.44 19.78 3.25
CA GLU A 23 -9.17 20.65 2.34
C GLU A 23 -8.42 20.86 1.01
N ALA A 24 -7.11 21.05 1.06
CA ALA A 24 -6.29 21.10 -0.15
C ALA A 24 -6.29 19.75 -0.88
N ALA A 25 -6.22 18.63 -0.16
CA ALA A 25 -6.31 17.29 -0.76
C ALA A 25 -7.63 17.08 -1.51
N LYS A 26 -8.76 17.48 -0.92
CA LYS A 26 -10.09 17.43 -1.56
C LYS A 26 -10.17 18.34 -2.80
N ALA A 27 -9.61 19.54 -2.73
CA ALA A 27 -9.56 20.45 -3.87
C ALA A 27 -8.79 19.84 -5.05
N GLU A 28 -7.63 19.22 -4.79
CA GLU A 28 -6.85 18.52 -5.81
C GLU A 28 -7.57 17.26 -6.33
N SER A 29 -8.26 16.52 -5.47
CA SER A 29 -9.11 15.38 -5.87
C SER A 29 -10.23 15.81 -6.82
N LYS A 30 -10.89 16.94 -6.54
CA LYS A 30 -11.91 17.50 -7.44
C LYS A 30 -11.32 17.95 -8.77
N ALA A 31 -10.16 18.60 -8.75
CA ALA A 31 -9.44 19.00 -9.96
C ALA A 31 -8.95 17.79 -10.78
N PHE A 32 -8.56 16.69 -10.11
CA PHE A 32 -8.25 15.42 -10.75
C PHE A 32 -9.45 14.84 -11.49
N ASP A 33 -10.64 14.85 -10.88
CA ASP A 33 -11.87 14.32 -11.51
C ASP A 33 -12.22 15.03 -12.82
N VAL A 34 -11.94 16.31 -12.97
CA VAL A 34 -12.13 17.05 -14.24
C VAL A 34 -11.28 16.41 -15.36
N HIS A 35 -10.05 16.03 -15.07
CA HIS A 35 -9.20 15.37 -16.06
C HIS A 35 -9.60 13.92 -16.31
N ARG A 36 -10.02 13.21 -15.25
CA ARG A 36 -10.43 11.80 -15.34
C ARG A 36 -11.69 11.60 -16.19
N THR A 37 -12.61 12.55 -16.17
CA THR A 37 -13.88 12.49 -16.93
C THR A 37 -13.79 13.13 -18.31
N ASP A 38 -12.61 13.54 -18.74
CA ASP A 38 -12.41 14.07 -20.08
C ASP A 38 -12.59 12.95 -21.12
N PRO A 39 -13.44 13.18 -22.16
CA PRO A 39 -13.67 12.18 -23.21
C PRO A 39 -12.40 11.72 -23.95
N GLU A 40 -11.37 12.57 -24.04
CA GLU A 40 -10.09 12.18 -24.63
C GLU A 40 -9.37 11.06 -23.84
N ALA A 41 -9.68 10.88 -22.57
CA ALA A 41 -9.05 9.85 -21.75
C ALA A 41 -9.37 8.43 -22.23
N GLU A 42 -10.58 8.18 -22.73
CA GLU A 42 -11.00 6.88 -23.29
C GLU A 42 -10.29 6.55 -24.60
N ASN A 43 -10.06 7.57 -25.43
CA ASN A 43 -9.46 7.40 -26.76
C ASN A 43 -7.94 7.41 -26.72
N ARG A 44 -7.34 7.83 -25.61
CA ARG A 44 -5.89 7.92 -25.48
C ARG A 44 -5.31 6.68 -24.84
N ILE A 45 -4.43 6.01 -25.56
CA ILE A 45 -3.71 4.84 -25.09
C ILE A 45 -2.32 5.28 -24.62
N LEU A 46 -1.91 4.79 -23.46
CA LEU A 46 -0.57 4.87 -22.93
C LEU A 46 -0.07 3.43 -22.77
N HIS A 47 0.88 3.04 -23.62
CA HIS A 47 1.32 1.64 -23.79
C HIS A 47 0.13 0.72 -24.09
N ASN A 48 -0.21 -0.22 -23.21
CA ASN A 48 -1.28 -1.20 -23.41
C ASN A 48 -2.60 -0.83 -22.71
N ASN A 49 -2.65 0.29 -21.99
CA ASN A 49 -3.82 0.71 -21.22
C ASN A 49 -4.37 2.06 -21.70
N THR A 50 -5.69 2.24 -21.63
CA THR A 50 -6.25 3.58 -21.85
C THR A 50 -5.90 4.50 -20.69
N VAL A 51 -5.77 5.79 -20.98
CA VAL A 51 -5.58 6.80 -19.93
C VAL A 51 -6.73 6.75 -18.92
N ALA A 52 -7.97 6.53 -19.38
CA ALA A 52 -9.13 6.37 -18.51
C ALA A 52 -8.97 5.20 -17.53
N ALA A 53 -8.49 4.05 -17.99
CA ALA A 53 -8.26 2.89 -17.14
C ALA A 53 -7.20 3.19 -16.06
N LEU A 54 -6.11 3.87 -16.42
CA LEU A 54 -5.08 4.27 -15.47
C LEU A 54 -5.61 5.27 -14.43
N LEU A 55 -6.35 6.29 -14.86
CA LEU A 55 -6.94 7.28 -13.96
C LEU A 55 -8.08 6.72 -13.10
N ALA A 56 -8.74 5.65 -13.57
CA ALA A 56 -9.75 4.94 -12.78
C ALA A 56 -9.16 4.28 -11.52
N VAL A 57 -7.89 3.86 -11.56
CA VAL A 57 -7.16 3.36 -10.38
C VAL A 57 -6.88 4.48 -9.38
N ASP A 58 -6.49 5.66 -9.88
CA ASP A 58 -6.09 6.80 -9.05
C ASP A 58 -7.24 7.39 -8.24
N ALA A 59 -8.44 7.44 -8.82
CA ALA A 59 -9.60 8.06 -8.17
C ALA A 59 -9.93 7.44 -6.79
N PRO A 60 -10.13 6.13 -6.66
CA PRO A 60 -10.39 5.52 -5.35
C PRO A 60 -9.14 5.52 -4.45
N MET A 61 -7.92 5.55 -4.99
CA MET A 61 -6.70 5.70 -4.19
C MET A 61 -6.68 7.05 -3.46
N ILE A 62 -6.85 8.18 -4.18
CA ILE A 62 -6.90 9.52 -3.59
C ILE A 62 -7.99 9.59 -2.51
N ARG A 63 -9.20 9.13 -2.84
CA ARG A 63 -10.34 9.20 -1.92
C ARG A 63 -10.16 8.30 -0.71
N GLY A 64 -9.48 7.17 -0.89
CA GLY A 64 -9.12 6.26 0.19
C GLY A 64 -8.15 6.89 1.19
N GLU A 65 -7.09 7.50 0.71
CA GLU A 65 -6.12 8.22 1.55
C GLU A 65 -6.77 9.40 2.29
N ILE A 66 -7.56 10.22 1.60
CA ILE A 66 -8.30 11.32 2.23
C ILE A 66 -9.24 10.79 3.31
N ALA A 67 -10.01 9.74 3.02
CA ALA A 67 -10.94 9.13 3.98
C ALA A 67 -10.21 8.59 5.21
N PHE A 68 -9.03 7.98 5.02
CA PHE A 68 -8.21 7.49 6.11
C PHE A 68 -7.76 8.63 7.03
N LYS A 69 -7.24 9.70 6.45
CA LYS A 69 -6.79 10.89 7.22
C LYS A 69 -7.94 11.64 7.91
N GLU A 70 -9.17 11.46 7.45
CA GLU A 70 -10.39 11.94 8.12
C GLU A 70 -10.89 10.99 9.25
N GLY A 71 -10.21 9.88 9.51
CA GLY A 71 -10.62 8.86 10.49
C GLY A 71 -11.72 7.92 10.00
N ARG A 72 -12.12 7.98 8.73
CA ARG A 72 -13.16 7.13 8.14
C ARG A 72 -12.53 5.83 7.59
N HIS A 73 -11.90 5.04 8.48
CA HIS A 73 -11.02 3.91 8.12
C HIS A 73 -11.72 2.83 7.29
N GLU A 74 -12.93 2.42 7.64
CA GLU A 74 -13.67 1.39 6.88
C GLU A 74 -14.00 1.85 5.44
N ALA A 75 -14.39 3.12 5.27
CA ALA A 75 -14.62 3.69 3.95
C ALA A 75 -13.30 3.76 3.15
N ALA A 76 -12.21 4.13 3.80
CA ALA A 76 -10.88 4.17 3.22
C ALA A 76 -10.46 2.79 2.69
N PHE A 77 -10.56 1.75 3.51
CA PHE A 77 -10.19 0.39 3.11
C PHE A 77 -11.07 -0.15 1.97
N LYS A 78 -12.36 0.19 1.95
CA LYS A 78 -13.25 -0.17 0.82
C LYS A 78 -12.79 0.48 -0.48
N LEU A 79 -12.42 1.76 -0.44
CA LEU A 79 -11.92 2.50 -1.61
C LEU A 79 -10.55 1.95 -2.08
N LEU A 80 -9.62 1.69 -1.17
CA LEU A 80 -8.32 1.14 -1.51
C LEU A 80 -8.42 -0.28 -2.09
N ARG A 81 -9.30 -1.14 -1.56
CA ARG A 81 -9.57 -2.45 -2.19
C ARG A 81 -10.15 -2.30 -3.59
N ARG A 82 -11.01 -1.29 -3.82
CA ARG A 82 -11.49 -0.99 -5.17
C ARG A 82 -10.36 -0.56 -6.09
N ALA A 83 -9.43 0.27 -5.61
CA ALA A 83 -8.26 0.67 -6.37
C ALA A 83 -7.37 -0.54 -6.74
N VAL A 84 -7.16 -1.46 -5.79
CA VAL A 84 -6.44 -2.73 -6.03
C VAL A 84 -7.12 -3.55 -7.13
N GLN A 85 -8.45 -3.72 -7.08
CA GLN A 85 -9.18 -4.47 -8.11
C GLN A 85 -9.02 -3.84 -9.50
N LEU A 86 -9.08 -2.51 -9.59
CA LEU A 86 -8.89 -1.80 -10.85
C LEU A 86 -7.44 -1.93 -11.36
N GLN A 87 -6.45 -1.84 -10.48
CA GLN A 87 -5.04 -2.05 -10.84
C GLN A 87 -4.80 -3.48 -11.34
N ASP A 88 -5.39 -4.47 -10.68
CA ASP A 88 -5.29 -5.89 -11.08
C ASP A 88 -5.91 -6.18 -12.45
N GLY A 89 -6.87 -5.38 -12.87
CA GLY A 89 -7.53 -5.47 -14.17
C GLY A 89 -6.83 -4.74 -15.31
N LEU A 90 -5.72 -4.03 -15.06
CA LEU A 90 -4.95 -3.40 -16.11
C LEU A 90 -4.23 -4.45 -16.97
N HIS A 91 -4.09 -4.15 -18.26
CA HIS A 91 -3.25 -4.94 -19.14
C HIS A 91 -1.78 -4.84 -18.74
N TYR A 92 -1.06 -5.93 -18.97
CA TYR A 92 0.38 -5.96 -18.73
C TYR A 92 1.11 -4.86 -19.51
N ASP A 93 2.07 -4.22 -18.84
CA ASP A 93 2.91 -3.15 -19.38
C ASP A 93 4.33 -3.24 -18.84
N GLU A 94 5.31 -2.79 -19.61
CA GLU A 94 6.70 -2.58 -19.18
C GLU A 94 7.18 -1.17 -19.60
N PRO A 95 7.43 -0.26 -18.66
CA PRO A 95 7.16 -0.38 -17.21
C PRO A 95 5.66 -0.46 -16.94
N TRP A 96 5.29 -1.03 -15.80
CA TRP A 96 3.87 -1.18 -15.40
C TRP A 96 3.11 0.13 -15.49
N GLY A 97 1.89 0.09 -16.00
CA GLY A 97 1.04 1.28 -16.19
C GLY A 97 0.79 2.07 -14.89
N LYS A 98 0.82 1.37 -13.74
CA LYS A 98 0.87 1.97 -12.40
C LYS A 98 2.09 1.41 -11.68
N MET A 99 3.17 2.18 -11.69
CA MET A 99 4.47 1.77 -11.13
C MET A 99 4.44 1.53 -9.63
N GLN A 100 3.49 2.17 -8.91
CA GLN A 100 3.32 2.02 -7.48
C GLN A 100 2.13 1.10 -7.20
N PRO A 101 2.33 -0.13 -6.66
CA PRO A 101 1.23 -1.00 -6.30
C PRO A 101 0.36 -0.37 -5.20
N ILE A 102 -0.96 -0.34 -5.43
CA ILE A 102 -1.93 0.17 -4.45
C ILE A 102 -1.91 -0.67 -3.15
N ARG A 103 -1.49 -1.92 -3.25
CA ARG A 103 -1.32 -2.81 -2.09
C ARG A 103 -0.34 -2.27 -1.06
N HIS A 104 0.65 -1.47 -1.46
CA HIS A 104 1.56 -0.84 -0.49
C HIS A 104 0.80 0.10 0.45
N ALA A 105 -0.04 0.99 -0.08
CA ALA A 105 -0.85 1.88 0.72
C ALA A 105 -1.89 1.11 1.55
N LEU A 106 -2.63 0.17 0.93
CA LEU A 106 -3.62 -0.64 1.64
C LEU A 106 -3.00 -1.42 2.79
N GLY A 107 -1.90 -2.13 2.55
CA GLY A 107 -1.21 -2.93 3.58
C GLY A 107 -0.64 -2.05 4.69
N GLY A 108 0.01 -0.94 4.34
CA GLY A 108 0.56 0.01 5.30
C GLY A 108 -0.50 0.61 6.22
N LEU A 109 -1.62 1.08 5.66
CA LEU A 109 -2.71 1.70 6.41
C LEU A 109 -3.50 0.68 7.25
N LEU A 110 -3.65 -0.56 6.77
CA LEU A 110 -4.22 -1.66 7.57
C LEU A 110 -3.33 -1.94 8.80
N LEU A 111 -2.02 -1.99 8.60
CA LEU A 111 -1.08 -2.23 9.69
C LEU A 111 -1.05 -1.08 10.70
N GLU A 112 -1.16 0.18 10.23
CA GLU A 112 -1.27 1.37 11.08
C GLU A 112 -2.50 1.31 12.00
N GLN A 113 -3.61 0.70 11.52
CA GLN A 113 -4.82 0.50 12.32
C GLN A 113 -4.83 -0.81 13.11
N GLY A 114 -3.73 -1.56 13.15
CA GLY A 114 -3.61 -2.79 13.91
C GLY A 114 -4.30 -4.01 13.27
N HIS A 115 -4.73 -3.91 12.01
CA HIS A 115 -5.31 -5.04 11.27
C HIS A 115 -4.20 -5.93 10.68
N VAL A 116 -3.40 -6.53 11.55
CA VAL A 116 -2.15 -7.22 11.21
C VAL A 116 -2.35 -8.35 10.21
N GLU A 117 -3.34 -9.23 10.43
CA GLU A 117 -3.62 -10.39 9.58
C GLU A 117 -4.06 -9.96 8.17
N LYS A 118 -4.90 -8.90 8.08
CA LYS A 118 -5.35 -8.36 6.80
C LYS A 118 -4.20 -7.68 6.05
N ALA A 119 -3.32 -6.99 6.76
CA ALA A 119 -2.13 -6.37 6.17
C ALA A 119 -1.16 -7.43 5.64
N GLU A 120 -0.93 -8.48 6.40
CA GLU A 120 -0.12 -9.64 6.01
C GLU A 120 -0.63 -10.28 4.70
N GLU A 121 -1.94 -10.55 4.62
CA GLU A 121 -2.56 -11.10 3.40
C GLU A 121 -2.30 -10.20 2.17
N VAL A 122 -2.41 -8.88 2.35
CA VAL A 122 -2.16 -7.90 1.28
C VAL A 122 -0.71 -7.94 0.82
N PHE A 123 0.27 -7.93 1.74
CA PHE A 123 1.68 -7.97 1.39
C PHE A 123 2.09 -9.32 0.78
N ARG A 124 1.60 -10.44 1.31
CA ARG A 124 1.82 -11.77 0.70
C ARG A 124 1.25 -11.87 -0.70
N THR A 125 0.07 -11.28 -0.94
CA THR A 125 -0.54 -11.23 -2.27
C THR A 125 0.27 -10.36 -3.23
N ASP A 126 0.81 -9.24 -2.76
CA ASP A 126 1.67 -8.39 -3.58
C ASP A 126 2.97 -9.13 -3.95
N LEU A 127 3.61 -9.81 -3.02
CA LEU A 127 4.84 -10.58 -3.26
C LEU A 127 4.66 -11.75 -4.25
N LYS A 128 3.45 -12.30 -4.37
CA LYS A 128 3.13 -13.28 -5.44
C LYS A 128 3.14 -12.65 -6.84
N ARG A 129 2.75 -11.38 -6.94
CA ARG A 129 2.70 -10.62 -8.21
C ARG A 129 4.02 -9.92 -8.52
N HIS A 130 4.66 -9.41 -7.49
CA HIS A 130 5.90 -8.64 -7.55
C HIS A 130 6.95 -9.28 -6.62
N PRO A 131 7.53 -10.42 -7.02
CA PRO A 131 8.52 -11.12 -6.21
C PRO A 131 9.68 -10.20 -5.83
N LYS A 132 10.11 -10.27 -4.58
CA LYS A 132 11.20 -9.46 -4.02
C LYS A 132 10.93 -7.95 -3.94
N ASN A 133 9.66 -7.52 -4.04
CA ASN A 133 9.31 -6.12 -3.83
C ASN A 133 9.69 -5.66 -2.42
N PRO A 134 10.64 -4.72 -2.26
CA PRO A 134 11.21 -4.39 -0.95
C PRO A 134 10.20 -3.74 0.01
N TRP A 135 9.23 -2.99 -0.49
CA TRP A 135 8.18 -2.41 0.35
C TRP A 135 7.26 -3.47 0.95
N SER A 136 6.88 -4.46 0.15
CA SER A 136 6.05 -5.58 0.64
C SER A 136 6.82 -6.55 1.52
N LEU A 137 8.12 -6.77 1.26
CA LEU A 137 9.00 -7.51 2.17
C LEU A 137 9.05 -6.83 3.54
N LYS A 138 9.31 -5.52 3.56
CA LYS A 138 9.34 -4.73 4.81
C LYS A 138 8.00 -4.75 5.53
N GLY A 139 6.89 -4.56 4.79
CA GLY A 139 5.55 -4.61 5.35
C GLY A 139 5.22 -5.96 5.98
N LEU A 140 5.62 -7.06 5.34
CA LEU A 140 5.43 -8.41 5.87
C LEU A 140 6.27 -8.65 7.14
N ILE A 141 7.54 -8.22 7.15
CA ILE A 141 8.39 -8.26 8.35
C ILE A 141 7.74 -7.51 9.52
N ASP A 142 7.17 -6.34 9.26
CA ASP A 142 6.49 -5.55 10.30
C ASP A 142 5.24 -6.27 10.83
N CYS A 143 4.44 -6.92 9.97
CA CYS A 143 3.31 -7.75 10.39
C CYS A 143 3.75 -8.88 11.32
N LEU A 144 4.75 -9.66 10.90
CA LEU A 144 5.28 -10.78 11.68
C LEU A 144 5.88 -10.33 13.02
N SER A 145 6.56 -9.18 13.02
CA SER A 145 7.10 -8.58 14.25
C SER A 145 6.00 -8.17 15.23
N MET A 146 4.85 -7.67 14.73
CA MET A 146 3.71 -7.34 15.59
C MET A 146 3.03 -8.60 16.13
N GLN A 147 2.90 -9.66 15.35
CA GLN A 147 2.36 -10.95 15.80
C GLN A 147 3.24 -11.55 16.90
N LEU A 148 4.58 -11.53 16.74
CA LEU A 148 5.51 -11.99 17.79
C LEU A 148 5.34 -11.21 19.09
N LYS A 149 5.18 -9.89 19.02
CA LYS A 149 4.97 -9.07 20.23
C LYS A 149 3.64 -9.41 20.92
N GLN A 150 2.58 -9.68 20.16
CA GLN A 150 1.28 -10.08 20.71
C GLN A 150 1.35 -11.45 21.41
N THR A 151 2.10 -12.39 20.83
CA THR A 151 2.28 -13.72 21.45
C THR A 151 3.16 -13.67 22.72
N GLN A 152 4.09 -12.73 22.82
CA GLN A 152 4.99 -12.57 23.98
C GLN A 152 4.39 -11.66 25.07
N GLY A 153 3.50 -10.72 24.72
CA GLY A 153 2.93 -9.71 25.62
C GLY A 153 1.71 -10.19 26.44
N GLY A 154 1.24 -11.40 26.27
CA GLY A 154 0.09 -11.97 26.98
C GLY A 154 0.33 -12.31 28.47
N GLY A 155 1.36 -11.75 29.12
CA GLY A 155 1.83 -12.17 30.43
C GLY A 155 1.81 -11.14 31.56
N SER A 156 1.08 -10.00 31.50
CA SER A 156 1.19 -9.00 32.58
C SER A 156 -0.11 -8.58 33.30
N ASP A 157 -1.29 -9.09 32.96
CA ASP A 157 -2.47 -8.82 33.78
C ASP A 157 -3.22 -10.12 34.11
N GLY A 158 -3.21 -10.44 35.40
CA GLY A 158 -3.59 -11.67 36.05
C GLY A 158 -5.03 -12.15 35.86
N LEU A 159 -5.38 -12.63 34.67
CA LEU A 159 -6.44 -13.60 34.46
C LEU A 159 -6.03 -14.54 33.32
N ALA A 160 -5.40 -15.65 33.68
CA ALA A 160 -4.97 -16.67 32.75
C ALA A 160 -6.21 -17.38 32.17
N CYS A 161 -6.60 -16.98 30.95
CA CYS A 161 -7.33 -17.82 30.01
C CYS A 161 -6.41 -18.18 28.85
N CYS A 162 -5.82 -19.37 28.93
CA CYS A 162 -5.31 -20.22 27.84
C CYS A 162 -4.96 -19.56 26.51
N GLY A 163 -3.90 -18.78 26.49
CA GLY A 163 -3.20 -18.39 25.27
C GLY A 163 -1.80 -19.00 25.30
N SER A 164 -1.69 -20.32 25.19
CA SER A 164 -0.40 -20.98 25.04
C SER A 164 0.09 -20.65 23.62
N SER A 165 0.98 -19.65 23.49
CA SER A 165 1.77 -19.48 22.27
C SER A 165 2.46 -20.81 21.99
N ASN A 166 2.10 -21.45 20.90
CA ASN A 166 2.71 -22.71 20.48
C ASN A 166 4.19 -22.42 20.15
N PRO A 167 5.16 -23.00 20.89
CA PRO A 167 6.58 -22.70 20.65
C PRO A 167 7.01 -22.96 19.20
N SER A 168 6.33 -23.88 18.51
CA SER A 168 6.58 -24.17 17.10
C SER A 168 6.15 -23.02 16.17
N GLU A 169 5.04 -22.34 16.45
CA GLU A 169 4.56 -21.19 15.67
C GLU A 169 5.49 -19.99 15.82
N THR A 170 5.91 -19.70 17.05
CA THR A 170 6.87 -18.63 17.34
C THR A 170 8.20 -18.87 16.59
N SER A 171 8.70 -20.11 16.61
CA SER A 171 9.94 -20.50 15.91
C SER A 171 9.78 -20.34 14.38
N ALA A 172 8.64 -20.72 13.82
CA ALA A 172 8.35 -20.58 12.38
C ALA A 172 8.33 -19.12 11.95
N ILE A 173 7.67 -18.24 12.69
CA ILE A 173 7.62 -16.80 12.44
C ILE A 173 9.03 -16.19 12.46
N VAL A 174 9.85 -16.54 13.47
CA VAL A 174 11.23 -16.03 13.58
C VAL A 174 12.08 -16.49 12.39
N THR A 175 11.91 -17.72 11.95
CA THR A 175 12.63 -18.26 10.79
C THR A 175 12.24 -17.52 9.52
N GLU A 176 10.95 -17.38 9.27
CA GLU A 176 10.44 -16.63 8.10
C GLU A 176 10.91 -15.17 8.09
N MET A 177 10.89 -14.50 9.24
CA MET A 177 11.40 -13.13 9.34
C MET A 177 12.87 -13.01 8.93
N LYS A 178 13.73 -13.94 9.38
CA LYS A 178 15.15 -13.93 8.99
C LYS A 178 15.35 -14.13 7.49
N GLU A 179 14.58 -15.02 6.87
CA GLU A 179 14.62 -15.23 5.43
C GLU A 179 14.20 -13.97 4.66
N LEU A 180 13.14 -13.30 5.10
CA LEU A 180 12.68 -12.05 4.52
C LEU A 180 13.68 -10.90 4.70
N GLU A 181 14.34 -10.80 5.85
CA GLU A 181 15.39 -9.81 6.11
C GLU A 181 16.63 -10.02 5.22
N ILE A 182 17.01 -11.28 4.95
CA ILE A 182 18.06 -11.61 3.98
C ILE A 182 17.66 -11.12 2.59
N LEU A 183 16.46 -11.47 2.12
CA LEU A 183 15.96 -11.02 0.82
C LEU A 183 15.91 -9.48 0.71
N LEU A 184 15.46 -8.80 1.76
CA LEU A 184 15.42 -7.34 1.79
C LEU A 184 16.81 -6.74 1.73
N THR A 185 17.79 -7.34 2.42
CA THR A 185 19.17 -6.91 2.40
C THR A 185 19.80 -7.11 1.02
N GLU A 186 19.53 -8.23 0.36
CA GLU A 186 19.98 -8.48 -1.01
C GLU A 186 19.47 -7.40 -1.99
N GLN A 187 18.21 -6.99 -1.86
CA GLN A 187 17.65 -5.92 -2.70
C GLN A 187 18.34 -4.56 -2.44
N ARG A 188 18.72 -4.28 -1.21
CA ARG A 188 19.46 -3.05 -0.86
C ARG A 188 20.88 -3.04 -1.38
N THR A 189 21.56 -4.18 -1.37
CA THR A 189 22.97 -4.30 -1.79
C THR A 189 23.15 -4.42 -3.30
N SER A 190 22.11 -4.79 -4.04
CA SER A 190 22.15 -4.84 -5.51
C SER A 190 22.24 -3.45 -6.19
N GLY A 191 22.31 -2.37 -5.42
CA GLY A 191 22.54 -1.01 -5.90
C GLY A 191 21.29 -0.27 -6.39
N GLU A 192 20.12 -0.92 -6.43
CA GLU A 192 18.90 -0.30 -6.93
C GLU A 192 18.22 0.63 -5.91
N PHE A 193 18.56 0.51 -4.60
CA PHE A 193 17.89 1.22 -3.51
C PHE A 193 18.88 1.75 -2.45
N ALA A 194 20.10 2.10 -2.84
CA ALA A 194 21.19 2.36 -1.91
C ALA A 194 21.01 3.54 -0.95
N ASP A 195 20.17 4.52 -1.28
CA ASP A 195 20.24 5.84 -0.66
C ASP A 195 19.07 6.21 0.25
N TYR A 196 18.08 5.31 0.47
CA TYR A 196 16.96 5.64 1.36
C TYR A 196 16.44 4.44 2.17
N GLU A 197 15.84 4.75 3.30
CA GLU A 197 15.20 3.77 4.16
C GLU A 197 13.94 3.20 3.49
N ILE A 198 13.91 1.86 3.32
CA ILE A 198 12.72 1.20 2.80
C ILE A 198 11.69 1.09 3.94
N ARG A 199 10.53 1.70 3.74
CA ARG A 199 9.40 1.64 4.64
C ARG A 199 8.34 0.68 4.09
N LYS A 200 7.39 0.26 4.95
CA LYS A 200 6.26 -0.63 4.58
C LYS A 200 5.34 -0.08 3.50
N SER A 201 5.37 1.22 3.28
CA SER A 201 4.64 1.92 2.23
C SER A 201 5.55 2.93 1.55
N CYS A 202 5.42 3.04 0.22
CA CYS A 202 6.10 4.07 -0.53
C CYS A 202 5.45 5.43 -0.23
N ALA A 203 6.15 6.50 -0.38
CA ALA A 203 5.75 7.93 -0.37
C ALA A 203 4.47 8.40 0.38
N CYS A 204 3.55 7.49 0.76
CA CYS A 204 2.27 7.83 1.39
C CYS A 204 2.36 7.91 2.92
N CYS A 205 3.48 7.56 3.52
CA CYS A 205 3.65 7.48 4.97
C CYS A 205 4.85 8.33 5.40
N TYR A 206 4.72 9.64 5.33
CA TYR A 206 5.58 10.60 6.01
C TYR A 206 4.87 11.22 7.21
#